data_c02b868844e6b3d87747631692af6631
#
_entry.id   c02b868844e6b3d87747631692af6631
#
_cell.length_a   1.000
_cell.length_b   1.000
_cell.length_c   1.000
_cell.angle_alpha   90.00
_cell.angle_beta   90.00
_cell.angle_gamma   90.00
#
_symmetry.space_group_name_H-M   'P 1'
#
loop_
_entity.id
_entity.type
_entity.pdbx_description
1 polymer ?
#
loop_
_entity_poly.entity_id
_entity_poly.type
_entity_poly.pdbx_seq_one_letter_code
_entity_poly.pdbx_strand_id
1 'polypeptide(L)'
;CTIVKGAPFLTYNANAIYENTFLDYVIIGEAEFTLRDILNGVPNNEILGICYRENFQAEKTEKRPFIENLDSLPFPARHLVNNSIYTRPDNGKVQAVIKVARGCPFNCFFCLATQVSGPKVRVRSAENIIAEIKECVEKYNIRNFLFWSDIFNFNREWTLNLCNKIIESGLKITWSSNTRADTMDDEMAAIMYKSGCRLVSIGVESGSQKMLDNIGKKITLDDIRNTVKILKKNKIKIYNYFVIGLPWETEETVEETIKFAIELDSNFISFYTATPLPGTKFFAYAMLNRLAEGNMDFKSAYYAPVVKSHELSKERIFELHKLAVRRFYLRPKFILKTLLSLRSFSEFKNYFKAGINLLRH
;
A
#
# COMPACT_ATOMS: atom_id res chain seq x y z
N CYS A 1 19.81 -22.90 13.54
CA CYS A 1 19.13 -21.62 13.27
C CYS A 1 17.88 -21.94 12.45
N THR A 2 16.70 -21.53 12.89
CA THR A 2 15.43 -21.74 12.19
C THR A 2 15.17 -20.56 11.26
N ILE A 3 14.97 -20.83 9.98
CA ILE A 3 14.70 -19.80 8.97
C ILE A 3 13.21 -19.82 8.61
N VAL A 4 12.51 -18.75 8.99
CA VAL A 4 11.10 -18.57 8.76
C VAL A 4 10.90 -17.46 7.72
N LYS A 5 10.05 -17.72 6.74
CA LYS A 5 9.64 -16.72 5.75
C LYS A 5 8.13 -16.54 5.78
N GLY A 6 7.69 -15.29 5.91
CA GLY A 6 6.29 -14.90 5.83
C GLY A 6 6.17 -13.67 4.97
N ALA A 7 5.28 -13.69 3.99
CA ALA A 7 4.92 -12.52 3.19
C ALA A 7 3.58 -12.78 2.49
N PRO A 8 2.83 -11.74 2.10
CA PRO A 8 1.59 -11.89 1.35
C PRO A 8 1.73 -12.78 0.11
N PHE A 9 2.81 -12.61 -0.63
CA PHE A 9 3.14 -13.44 -1.80
C PHE A 9 3.27 -14.93 -1.47
N LEU A 10 3.85 -15.27 -0.32
CA LEU A 10 4.10 -16.66 0.07
C LEU A 10 2.85 -17.39 0.53
N THR A 11 1.82 -16.66 0.96
CA THR A 11 0.50 -17.24 1.27
C THR A 11 -0.05 -18.02 0.07
N TYR A 12 0.33 -17.64 -1.16
CA TYR A 12 -0.12 -18.24 -2.41
C TYR A 12 0.97 -19.00 -3.16
N ASN A 13 2.22 -18.92 -2.71
CA ASN A 13 3.35 -19.68 -3.25
C ASN A 13 4.00 -20.53 -2.14
N ALA A 14 3.21 -21.46 -1.57
CA ALA A 14 3.73 -22.43 -0.59
C ALA A 14 4.88 -23.28 -1.18
N ASN A 15 4.91 -23.42 -2.51
CA ASN A 15 6.00 -24.10 -3.23
C ASN A 15 7.35 -23.41 -3.06
N ALA A 16 7.40 -22.16 -2.56
CA ALA A 16 8.66 -21.48 -2.23
C ALA A 16 9.54 -22.31 -1.27
N ILE A 17 8.95 -23.22 -0.49
CA ILE A 17 9.71 -24.12 0.38
C ILE A 17 10.45 -25.21 -0.44
N TYR A 18 9.93 -25.60 -1.59
CA TYR A 18 10.62 -26.53 -2.51
C TYR A 18 11.76 -25.83 -3.26
N GLU A 19 11.53 -24.60 -3.66
CA GLU A 19 12.49 -23.82 -4.44
C GLU A 19 13.68 -23.34 -3.58
N ASN A 20 13.52 -23.33 -2.25
CA ASN A 20 14.54 -22.79 -1.34
C ASN A 20 14.85 -23.75 -0.19
N THR A 21 15.93 -24.51 -0.33
CA THR A 21 16.37 -25.52 0.65
C THR A 21 16.75 -24.97 2.02
N PHE A 22 16.93 -23.63 2.14
CA PHE A 22 17.28 -22.98 3.40
C PHE A 22 16.07 -22.57 4.26
N LEU A 23 14.85 -22.74 3.74
CA LEU A 23 13.64 -22.41 4.51
C LEU A 23 13.17 -23.61 5.32
N ASP A 24 12.99 -23.42 6.61
CA ASP A 24 12.34 -24.40 7.50
C ASP A 24 10.83 -24.24 7.48
N TYR A 25 10.35 -22.99 7.49
CA TYR A 25 8.93 -22.67 7.51
C TYR A 25 8.54 -21.57 6.53
N VAL A 26 7.35 -21.70 5.96
CA VAL A 26 6.63 -20.64 5.26
C VAL A 26 5.32 -20.38 6.00
N ILE A 27 5.12 -19.14 6.51
CA ILE A 27 3.89 -18.76 7.19
C ILE A 27 2.84 -18.31 6.17
N ILE A 28 1.62 -18.82 6.33
CA ILE A 28 0.46 -18.57 5.48
C ILE A 28 -0.53 -17.67 6.25
N GLY A 29 -0.79 -16.47 5.77
CA GLY A 29 -1.70 -15.51 6.41
C GLY A 29 -1.01 -14.60 7.44
N GLU A 30 -1.72 -14.28 8.53
CA GLU A 30 -1.21 -13.44 9.62
C GLU A 30 -0.19 -14.22 10.47
N ALA A 31 0.98 -13.64 10.66
CA ALA A 31 2.15 -14.38 11.14
C ALA A 31 2.30 -14.44 12.66
N GLU A 32 1.68 -13.52 13.40
CA GLU A 32 2.02 -13.26 14.81
C GLU A 32 1.86 -14.49 15.71
N PHE A 33 0.69 -15.11 15.68
CA PHE A 33 0.44 -16.29 16.51
C PHE A 33 1.09 -17.54 15.95
N THR A 34 1.20 -17.66 14.64
CA THR A 34 1.89 -18.79 13.99
C THR A 34 3.39 -18.77 14.33
N LEU A 35 4.04 -17.60 14.26
CA LEU A 35 5.44 -17.44 14.64
C LEU A 35 5.65 -17.75 16.14
N ARG A 36 4.74 -17.28 17.00
CA ARG A 36 4.77 -17.59 18.44
C ARG A 36 4.73 -19.11 18.69
N ASP A 37 3.84 -19.83 18.00
CA ASP A 37 3.67 -21.28 18.18
C ASP A 37 4.93 -22.03 17.71
N ILE A 38 5.54 -21.61 16.57
CA ILE A 38 6.84 -22.13 16.11
C ILE A 38 7.94 -21.93 17.19
N LEU A 39 8.04 -20.71 17.73
CA LEU A 39 9.07 -20.37 18.72
C LEU A 39 8.88 -21.09 20.06
N ASN A 40 7.63 -21.43 20.40
CA ASN A 40 7.30 -22.20 21.60
C ASN A 40 7.48 -23.72 21.40
N GLY A 41 7.92 -24.19 20.24
CA GLY A 41 8.16 -25.59 19.95
C GLY A 41 6.89 -26.44 19.85
N VAL A 42 5.76 -25.84 19.48
CA VAL A 42 4.52 -26.59 19.19
C VAL A 42 4.79 -27.59 18.04
N PRO A 43 4.31 -28.83 18.10
CA PRO A 43 4.47 -29.81 17.01
C PRO A 43 3.97 -29.25 15.67
N ASN A 44 4.72 -29.44 14.59
CA ASN A 44 4.44 -28.83 13.29
C ASN A 44 3.02 -29.12 12.77
N ASN A 45 2.53 -30.35 12.96
CA ASN A 45 1.19 -30.78 12.56
C ASN A 45 0.05 -30.11 13.34
N GLU A 46 0.35 -29.51 14.50
CA GLU A 46 -0.62 -28.78 15.34
C GLU A 46 -0.60 -27.27 15.07
N ILE A 47 0.46 -26.75 14.42
CA ILE A 47 0.56 -25.31 14.09
C ILE A 47 -0.31 -24.99 12.88
N LEU A 48 -1.27 -24.07 13.03
CA LEU A 48 -2.08 -23.61 11.91
C LEU A 48 -1.33 -22.56 11.07
N GLY A 49 -1.50 -22.64 9.74
CA GLY A 49 -1.02 -21.62 8.81
C GLY A 49 0.47 -21.71 8.50
N ILE A 50 1.03 -22.90 8.44
CA ILE A 50 2.41 -23.13 7.99
C ILE A 50 2.49 -24.07 6.78
N CYS A 51 3.58 -23.90 6.02
CA CYS A 51 4.14 -24.92 5.18
C CYS A 51 5.55 -25.21 5.71
N TYR A 52 5.88 -26.49 5.95
CA TYR A 52 7.14 -26.92 6.52
C TYR A 52 7.66 -28.16 5.79
N ARG A 53 8.91 -28.53 6.02
CA ARG A 53 9.54 -29.68 5.41
C ARG A 53 9.58 -30.86 6.39
N GLU A 54 9.06 -31.98 5.96
CA GLU A 54 9.14 -33.22 6.70
C GLU A 54 9.50 -34.37 5.71
N ASN A 55 10.50 -35.19 6.06
CA ASN A 55 10.97 -36.33 5.22
C ASN A 55 11.21 -35.90 3.75
N PHE A 56 11.82 -34.72 3.50
CA PHE A 56 12.07 -34.12 2.18
C PHE A 56 10.81 -33.76 1.39
N GLN A 57 9.63 -33.84 1.99
CA GLN A 57 8.37 -33.37 1.41
C GLN A 57 7.90 -32.08 2.09
N ALA A 58 7.15 -31.27 1.35
CA ALA A 58 6.54 -30.10 1.93
C ALA A 58 5.14 -30.43 2.42
N GLU A 59 4.94 -30.32 3.70
CA GLU A 59 3.66 -30.47 4.36
C GLU A 59 3.02 -29.10 4.57
N LYS A 60 1.69 -29.05 4.47
CA LYS A 60 0.92 -27.83 4.66
C LYS A 60 -0.21 -28.07 5.66
N THR A 61 -0.27 -27.24 6.68
CA THR A 61 -1.34 -27.28 7.67
C THR A 61 -2.56 -26.44 7.25
N GLU A 62 -3.66 -26.60 7.98
CA GLU A 62 -4.85 -25.78 7.79
C GLU A 62 -4.56 -24.30 8.01
N LYS A 63 -5.30 -23.45 7.27
CA LYS A 63 -5.15 -21.99 7.39
C LYS A 63 -5.58 -21.54 8.78
N ARG A 64 -4.75 -20.71 9.42
CA ARG A 64 -5.12 -20.07 10.67
C ARG A 64 -6.23 -19.04 10.43
N PRO A 65 -7.27 -18.97 11.27
CA PRO A 65 -8.25 -17.89 11.26
C PRO A 65 -7.60 -16.53 11.44
N PHE A 66 -8.19 -15.51 10.86
CA PHE A 66 -7.72 -14.13 11.03
C PHE A 66 -7.86 -13.68 12.49
N ILE A 67 -6.94 -12.85 12.96
CA ILE A 67 -6.93 -12.29 14.32
C ILE A 67 -8.09 -11.31 14.45
N GLU A 68 -9.17 -11.67 15.17
CA GLU A 68 -10.35 -10.81 15.31
C GLU A 68 -10.06 -9.57 16.18
N ASN A 69 -9.42 -9.74 17.33
CA ASN A 69 -9.05 -8.65 18.21
C ASN A 69 -7.60 -8.21 17.96
N LEU A 70 -7.41 -7.13 17.20
CA LEU A 70 -6.08 -6.59 16.89
C LEU A 70 -5.41 -5.93 18.10
N ASP A 71 -6.16 -5.53 19.14
CA ASP A 71 -5.60 -4.95 20.37
C ASP A 71 -4.89 -5.99 21.23
N SER A 72 -5.13 -7.29 21.00
CA SER A 72 -4.41 -8.37 21.69
C SER A 72 -2.95 -8.52 21.23
N LEU A 73 -2.58 -7.88 20.13
CA LEU A 73 -1.22 -7.92 19.61
C LEU A 73 -0.32 -6.94 20.38
N PRO A 74 0.91 -7.35 20.73
CA PRO A 74 1.88 -6.43 21.32
C PRO A 74 2.27 -5.33 20.33
N PHE A 75 2.70 -4.19 20.86
CA PHE A 75 3.30 -3.16 20.00
C PHE A 75 4.61 -3.65 19.38
N PRO A 76 4.97 -3.15 18.20
CA PRO A 76 6.24 -3.51 17.58
C PRO A 76 7.43 -3.24 18.50
N ALA A 77 8.38 -4.17 18.57
CA ALA A 77 9.57 -4.09 19.42
C ALA A 77 10.59 -3.06 18.89
N ARG A 78 10.22 -1.78 18.90
CA ARG A 78 11.00 -0.68 18.33
C ARG A 78 12.35 -0.47 19.01
N HIS A 79 12.53 -0.99 20.22
CA HIS A 79 13.80 -0.98 20.95
C HIS A 79 14.87 -1.89 20.32
N LEU A 80 14.48 -2.84 19.47
CA LEU A 80 15.39 -3.76 18.78
C LEU A 80 15.94 -3.21 17.45
N VAL A 81 15.47 -2.04 17.03
CA VAL A 81 15.85 -1.46 15.73
C VAL A 81 16.35 -0.03 15.87
N ASN A 82 17.19 0.40 14.94
CA ASN A 82 17.56 1.80 14.83
C ASN A 82 16.45 2.59 14.13
N ASN A 83 15.58 3.21 14.90
CA ASN A 83 14.44 3.95 14.38
C ASN A 83 14.84 5.17 13.52
N SER A 84 16.05 5.72 13.69
CA SER A 84 16.49 6.94 12.98
C SER A 84 16.67 6.74 11.47
N ILE A 85 16.83 5.51 11.00
CA ILE A 85 16.98 5.20 9.57
C ILE A 85 15.66 5.17 8.80
N TYR A 86 14.52 5.04 9.50
CA TYR A 86 13.21 5.01 8.90
C TYR A 86 12.66 6.43 8.73
N THR A 87 12.98 7.05 7.63
CA THR A 87 12.64 8.45 7.38
C THR A 87 11.67 8.62 6.23
N ARG A 88 10.90 9.70 6.27
CA ARG A 88 10.03 10.11 5.16
C ARG A 88 10.88 10.57 3.98
N PRO A 89 10.60 10.10 2.75
CA PRO A 89 11.39 10.47 1.58
C PRO A 89 11.23 11.95 1.17
N ASP A 90 10.08 12.56 1.50
CA ASP A 90 9.79 13.95 1.14
C ASP A 90 10.52 14.98 2.00
N ASN A 91 10.76 14.71 3.28
CA ASN A 91 11.32 15.69 4.21
C ASN A 91 12.41 15.16 5.15
N GLY A 92 12.77 13.87 5.04
CA GLY A 92 13.82 13.23 5.84
C GLY A 92 13.50 13.06 7.33
N LYS A 93 12.29 13.37 7.79
CA LYS A 93 11.90 13.20 9.20
C LYS A 93 11.68 11.74 9.53
N VAL A 94 12.11 11.33 10.72
CA VAL A 94 11.87 9.98 11.24
C VAL A 94 10.37 9.69 11.30
N GLN A 95 9.98 8.50 10.83
CA GLN A 95 8.59 8.07 10.74
C GLN A 95 8.43 6.65 11.30
N ALA A 96 7.34 6.41 12.04
CA ALA A 96 6.91 5.07 12.39
C ALA A 96 5.64 4.67 11.62
N VAL A 97 5.52 3.38 11.33
CA VAL A 97 4.28 2.79 10.81
C VAL A 97 3.48 2.27 12.00
N ILE A 98 2.19 2.62 12.04
CA ILE A 98 1.22 2.06 12.98
C ILE A 98 0.15 1.35 12.16
N LYS A 99 0.05 0.03 12.33
CA LYS A 99 -1.01 -0.78 11.71
C LYS A 99 -2.30 -0.52 12.49
N VAL A 100 -3.24 0.20 11.90
CA VAL A 100 -4.47 0.63 12.59
C VAL A 100 -5.67 -0.27 12.28
N ALA A 101 -5.67 -0.91 11.11
CA ALA A 101 -6.73 -1.82 10.69
C ALA A 101 -6.19 -2.87 9.71
N ARG A 102 -6.91 -3.97 9.55
CA ARG A 102 -6.67 -5.05 8.58
C ARG A 102 -7.99 -5.47 7.94
N GLY A 103 -7.92 -5.85 6.66
CA GLY A 103 -9.06 -6.33 5.89
C GLY A 103 -9.61 -5.30 4.92
N CYS A 104 -10.19 -5.82 3.83
CA CYS A 104 -10.81 -5.01 2.79
C CYS A 104 -11.99 -5.77 2.19
N PRO A 105 -13.22 -5.20 2.19
CA PRO A 105 -14.40 -5.87 1.66
C PRO A 105 -14.48 -5.83 0.13
N PHE A 106 -13.60 -5.04 -0.49
CA PHE A 106 -13.56 -4.90 -1.95
C PHE A 106 -12.69 -5.99 -2.57
N ASN A 107 -13.15 -6.54 -3.69
CA ASN A 107 -12.49 -7.64 -4.39
C ASN A 107 -11.99 -7.15 -5.75
N CYS A 108 -11.13 -6.10 -5.72
CA CYS A 108 -10.51 -5.55 -6.93
C CYS A 108 -9.66 -6.61 -7.62
N PHE A 109 -9.73 -6.63 -8.96
CA PHE A 109 -9.16 -7.66 -9.84
C PHE A 109 -7.69 -8.00 -9.58
N PHE A 110 -6.87 -7.00 -9.25
CA PHE A 110 -5.42 -7.12 -9.09
C PHE A 110 -4.95 -7.21 -7.62
N CYS A 111 -5.87 -7.07 -6.64
CA CYS A 111 -5.50 -6.82 -5.26
C CYS A 111 -5.52 -8.08 -4.39
N LEU A 112 -4.50 -8.25 -3.55
CA LEU A 112 -4.39 -9.36 -2.58
C LEU A 112 -5.00 -9.05 -1.21
N ALA A 113 -5.48 -7.83 -0.96
CA ALA A 113 -5.90 -7.41 0.39
C ALA A 113 -6.93 -8.35 1.01
N THR A 114 -7.95 -8.74 0.25
CA THR A 114 -9.02 -9.64 0.73
C THR A 114 -8.49 -11.03 1.12
N GLN A 115 -7.50 -11.55 0.37
CA GLN A 115 -6.94 -12.86 0.62
C GLN A 115 -5.95 -12.87 1.80
N VAL A 116 -5.19 -11.78 1.96
CA VAL A 116 -4.12 -11.67 2.96
C VAL A 116 -4.65 -11.18 4.30
N SER A 117 -5.50 -10.14 4.26
CA SER A 117 -6.02 -9.48 5.45
C SER A 117 -7.48 -9.82 5.76
N GLY A 118 -8.14 -10.59 4.88
CA GLY A 118 -9.56 -10.96 5.00
C GLY A 118 -10.54 -9.94 4.43
N PRO A 119 -11.80 -10.36 4.18
CA PRO A 119 -12.84 -9.50 3.63
C PRO A 119 -13.47 -8.57 4.68
N LYS A 120 -13.37 -8.89 5.97
CA LYS A 120 -13.91 -8.10 7.07
C LYS A 120 -12.86 -7.11 7.56
N VAL A 121 -13.22 -5.83 7.61
CA VAL A 121 -12.35 -4.81 8.21
C VAL A 121 -12.34 -4.97 9.73
N ARG A 122 -11.18 -5.24 10.30
CA ARG A 122 -10.91 -5.34 11.74
C ARG A 122 -10.06 -4.15 12.14
N VAL A 123 -10.49 -3.41 13.13
CA VAL A 123 -9.82 -2.18 13.57
C VAL A 123 -9.22 -2.37 14.97
N ARG A 124 -8.16 -1.64 15.27
CA ARG A 124 -7.70 -1.45 16.64
C ARG A 124 -8.55 -0.36 17.31
N SER A 125 -8.69 -0.42 18.63
CA SER A 125 -9.32 0.66 19.38
C SER A 125 -8.51 1.95 19.29
N ALA A 126 -9.17 3.08 19.38
CA ALA A 126 -8.49 4.38 19.38
C ALA A 126 -7.53 4.49 20.59
N GLU A 127 -7.91 3.95 21.73
CA GLU A 127 -7.14 3.90 22.96
C GLU A 127 -5.82 3.13 22.78
N ASN A 128 -5.89 1.96 22.14
CA ASN A 128 -4.72 1.13 21.86
C ASN A 128 -3.77 1.82 20.87
N ILE A 129 -4.30 2.48 19.82
CA ILE A 129 -3.49 3.26 18.87
C ILE A 129 -2.82 4.45 19.58
N ILE A 130 -3.54 5.19 20.43
CA ILE A 130 -3.01 6.33 21.18
C ILE A 130 -1.90 5.89 22.12
N ALA A 131 -2.06 4.75 22.79
CA ALA A 131 -1.02 4.21 23.67
C ALA A 131 0.28 3.92 22.88
N GLU A 132 0.18 3.34 21.69
CA GLU A 132 1.35 3.12 20.81
C GLU A 132 1.98 4.44 20.32
N ILE A 133 1.15 5.44 19.96
CA ILE A 133 1.65 6.76 19.58
C ILE A 133 2.41 7.42 20.74
N LYS A 134 1.86 7.36 21.97
CA LYS A 134 2.51 7.89 23.19
C LYS A 134 3.86 7.23 23.39
N GLU A 135 3.93 5.90 23.32
CA GLU A 135 5.19 5.19 23.42
C GLU A 135 6.21 5.65 22.37
N CYS A 136 5.79 5.83 21.12
CA CYS A 136 6.65 6.31 20.05
C CYS A 136 7.17 7.74 20.31
N VAL A 137 6.32 8.62 20.86
CA VAL A 137 6.69 10.00 21.16
C VAL A 137 7.64 10.07 22.35
N GLU A 138 7.31 9.37 23.44
CA GLU A 138 8.02 9.45 24.72
C GLU A 138 9.37 8.72 24.69
N LYS A 139 9.39 7.48 24.19
CA LYS A 139 10.60 6.65 24.21
C LYS A 139 11.53 6.89 23.02
N TYR A 140 10.97 7.23 21.85
CA TYR A 140 11.74 7.29 20.59
C TYR A 140 11.75 8.67 19.94
N ASN A 141 11.05 9.65 20.51
CA ASN A 141 10.88 11.01 19.95
C ASN A 141 10.36 11.01 18.49
N ILE A 142 9.50 10.03 18.13
CA ILE A 142 8.89 9.91 16.82
C ILE A 142 7.54 10.62 16.83
N ARG A 143 7.37 11.61 15.95
CA ARG A 143 6.15 12.43 15.84
C ARG A 143 5.50 12.38 14.46
N ASN A 144 6.06 11.61 13.54
CA ASN A 144 5.49 11.42 12.20
C ASN A 144 5.09 9.95 12.05
N PHE A 145 3.88 9.72 11.56
CA PHE A 145 3.31 8.38 11.46
C PHE A 145 2.72 8.10 10.09
N LEU A 146 2.83 6.85 9.66
CA LEU A 146 2.01 6.28 8.62
C LEU A 146 0.98 5.37 9.29
N PHE A 147 -0.29 5.76 9.27
CA PHE A 147 -1.38 4.89 9.70
C PHE A 147 -1.69 3.93 8.57
N TRP A 148 -1.23 2.70 8.72
CA TRP A 148 -1.32 1.69 7.71
C TRP A 148 -2.58 0.83 7.91
N SER A 149 -3.37 0.72 6.85
CA SER A 149 -4.53 -0.16 6.73
C SER A 149 -4.76 -0.51 5.27
N ASP A 150 -5.60 -1.50 5.01
CA ASP A 150 -6.03 -1.78 3.63
C ASP A 150 -6.98 -0.68 3.11
N ILE A 151 -7.83 -0.13 4.01
CA ILE A 151 -8.63 1.08 3.79
C ILE A 151 -8.79 1.80 5.14
N PHE A 152 -8.26 3.01 5.26
CA PHE A 152 -8.31 3.77 6.52
C PHE A 152 -9.72 4.28 6.85
N ASN A 153 -10.38 4.89 5.88
CA ASN A 153 -11.64 5.59 6.06
C ASN A 153 -12.89 4.75 5.73
N PHE A 154 -12.79 3.43 5.80
CA PHE A 154 -13.92 2.54 5.51
C PHE A 154 -15.05 2.68 6.53
N ASN A 155 -14.71 2.75 7.82
CA ASN A 155 -15.67 2.99 8.90
C ASN A 155 -15.58 4.45 9.34
N ARG A 156 -16.57 5.24 8.95
CA ARG A 156 -16.61 6.67 9.23
C ARG A 156 -16.58 6.98 10.72
N GLU A 157 -17.41 6.30 11.49
CA GLU A 157 -17.52 6.53 12.95
C GLU A 157 -16.21 6.25 13.65
N TRP A 158 -15.57 5.11 13.35
CA TRP A 158 -14.27 4.76 13.90
C TRP A 158 -13.20 5.80 13.51
N THR A 159 -13.19 6.26 12.26
CA THR A 159 -12.23 7.26 11.77
C THR A 159 -12.37 8.57 12.53
N LEU A 160 -13.61 9.05 12.70
CA LEU A 160 -13.88 10.27 13.46
C LEU A 160 -13.51 10.11 14.95
N ASN A 161 -13.85 8.97 15.56
CA ASN A 161 -13.50 8.67 16.94
C ASN A 161 -11.98 8.67 17.13
N LEU A 162 -11.21 7.97 16.29
CA LEU A 162 -9.74 7.97 16.36
C LEU A 162 -9.17 9.39 16.24
N CYS A 163 -9.64 10.17 15.26
CA CYS A 163 -9.16 11.54 15.06
C CYS A 163 -9.47 12.44 16.27
N ASN A 164 -10.68 12.35 16.83
CA ASN A 164 -11.06 13.11 18.02
C ASN A 164 -10.22 12.72 19.23
N LYS A 165 -9.99 11.43 19.44
CA LYS A 165 -9.09 10.94 20.51
C LYS A 165 -7.65 11.43 20.36
N ILE A 166 -7.13 11.53 19.13
CA ILE A 166 -5.81 12.13 18.88
C ILE A 166 -5.83 13.61 19.27
N ILE A 167 -6.88 14.35 18.93
CA ILE A 167 -7.01 15.78 19.31
C ILE A 167 -7.08 15.93 20.82
N GLU A 168 -7.94 15.16 21.49
CA GLU A 168 -8.12 15.16 22.95
C GLU A 168 -6.84 14.81 23.71
N SER A 169 -6.01 13.92 23.13
CA SER A 169 -4.73 13.53 23.75
C SER A 169 -3.70 14.66 23.82
N GLY A 170 -3.90 15.75 23.10
CA GLY A 170 -2.96 16.87 23.01
C GLY A 170 -1.63 16.54 22.30
N LEU A 171 -1.47 15.33 21.76
CA LEU A 171 -0.26 14.89 21.08
C LEU A 171 -0.04 15.67 19.79
N LYS A 172 1.08 16.40 19.73
CA LYS A 172 1.49 17.15 18.52
C LYS A 172 2.20 16.20 17.55
N ILE A 173 1.42 15.53 16.71
CA ILE A 173 1.90 14.59 15.70
C ILE A 173 1.50 15.00 14.29
N THR A 174 2.15 14.41 13.30
CA THR A 174 1.69 14.43 11.91
C THR A 174 1.55 13.00 11.40
N TRP A 175 0.54 12.76 10.59
CA TRP A 175 0.32 11.43 10.05
C TRP A 175 -0.18 11.45 8.61
N SER A 176 -0.02 10.31 7.95
CA SER A 176 -0.53 10.03 6.62
C SER A 176 -1.25 8.67 6.62
N SER A 177 -2.15 8.45 5.66
CA SER A 177 -2.80 7.16 5.45
C SER A 177 -3.19 6.96 3.99
N ASN A 178 -3.61 5.74 3.65
CA ASN A 178 -4.23 5.40 2.38
C ASN A 178 -5.75 5.32 2.56
N THR A 179 -6.46 5.89 1.60
CA THR A 179 -7.92 5.96 1.62
C THR A 179 -8.51 5.52 0.28
N ARG A 180 -9.81 5.31 0.31
CA ARG A 180 -10.62 5.10 -0.88
C ARG A 180 -11.37 6.40 -1.22
N ALA A 181 -11.54 6.69 -2.51
CA ALA A 181 -12.09 7.96 -2.94
C ALA A 181 -13.57 8.15 -2.56
N ASP A 182 -14.37 7.10 -2.66
CA ASP A 182 -15.83 7.15 -2.44
C ASP A 182 -16.27 7.20 -0.97
N THR A 183 -15.33 7.25 -0.02
CA THR A 183 -15.62 7.23 1.42
C THR A 183 -15.17 8.49 2.16
N MET A 184 -14.79 9.55 1.44
CA MET A 184 -14.29 10.81 2.01
C MET A 184 -15.36 11.91 1.95
N ASP A 185 -15.65 12.51 3.09
CA ASP A 185 -16.48 13.72 3.19
C ASP A 185 -15.73 14.91 3.79
N ASP A 186 -16.31 16.09 3.71
CA ASP A 186 -15.67 17.36 4.12
C ASP A 186 -15.45 17.43 5.64
N GLU A 187 -16.40 16.94 6.44
CA GLU A 187 -16.29 16.89 7.90
C GLU A 187 -15.14 15.97 8.32
N MET A 188 -15.10 14.75 7.74
CA MET A 188 -14.03 13.79 8.01
C MET A 188 -12.66 14.39 7.65
N ALA A 189 -12.52 15.00 6.47
CA ALA A 189 -11.27 15.62 6.06
C ALA A 189 -10.85 16.76 7.00
N ALA A 190 -11.79 17.59 7.45
CA ALA A 190 -11.51 18.66 8.40
C ALA A 190 -11.02 18.12 9.75
N ILE A 191 -11.67 17.08 10.29
CA ILE A 191 -11.27 16.46 11.56
C ILE A 191 -9.94 15.72 11.41
N MET A 192 -9.71 15.01 10.30
CA MET A 192 -8.42 14.40 9.98
C MET A 192 -7.29 15.46 9.97
N TYR A 193 -7.50 16.62 9.33
CA TYR A 193 -6.51 17.68 9.33
C TYR A 193 -6.22 18.23 10.74
N LYS A 194 -7.26 18.43 11.56
CA LYS A 194 -7.12 18.89 12.95
C LYS A 194 -6.34 17.89 13.80
N SER A 195 -6.54 16.58 13.59
CA SER A 195 -5.82 15.52 14.30
C SER A 195 -4.37 15.30 13.84
N GLY A 196 -3.91 16.05 12.83
CA GLY A 196 -2.54 16.01 12.34
C GLY A 196 -2.34 15.30 11.00
N CYS A 197 -3.41 14.90 10.28
CA CYS A 197 -3.28 14.39 8.91
C CYS A 197 -2.68 15.43 7.99
N ARG A 198 -1.66 15.07 7.23
CA ARG A 198 -0.98 15.98 6.28
C ARG A 198 -0.86 15.41 4.88
N LEU A 199 -1.08 14.12 4.72
CA LEU A 199 -1.02 13.44 3.42
C LEU A 199 -2.02 12.28 3.40
N VAL A 200 -2.77 12.19 2.32
CA VAL A 200 -3.66 11.06 2.03
C VAL A 200 -3.27 10.46 0.69
N SER A 201 -3.08 9.16 0.67
CA SER A 201 -2.85 8.40 -0.55
C SER A 201 -4.16 7.80 -1.06
N ILE A 202 -4.43 7.94 -2.35
CA ILE A 202 -5.66 7.46 -3.00
C ILE A 202 -5.28 6.50 -4.12
N GLY A 203 -5.83 5.29 -4.09
CA GLY A 203 -5.80 4.40 -5.24
C GLY A 203 -6.80 4.87 -6.28
N VAL A 204 -6.34 5.58 -7.29
CA VAL A 204 -7.14 6.02 -8.44
C VAL A 204 -7.21 4.90 -9.47
N GLU A 205 -6.10 4.24 -9.71
CA GLU A 205 -5.79 3.14 -10.62
C GLU A 205 -5.85 3.54 -12.09
N SER A 206 -6.96 4.14 -12.59
CA SER A 206 -7.11 4.57 -13.98
C SER A 206 -7.92 5.86 -14.11
N GLY A 207 -7.66 6.62 -15.15
CA GLY A 207 -8.47 7.76 -15.60
C GLY A 207 -9.54 7.38 -16.61
N SER A 208 -9.70 6.09 -16.91
CA SER A 208 -10.75 5.56 -17.77
C SER A 208 -11.81 4.87 -16.92
N GLN A 209 -13.07 5.30 -17.02
CA GLN A 209 -14.18 4.66 -16.30
C GLN A 209 -14.33 3.19 -16.71
N LYS A 210 -14.19 2.90 -17.99
CA LYS A 210 -14.20 1.51 -18.52
C LYS A 210 -13.16 0.63 -17.80
N MET A 211 -11.97 1.17 -17.55
CA MET A 211 -10.92 0.42 -16.85
C MET A 211 -11.25 0.23 -15.36
N LEU A 212 -11.81 1.26 -14.70
CA LEU A 212 -12.26 1.15 -13.30
C LEU A 212 -13.35 0.07 -13.14
N ASP A 213 -14.25 -0.01 -14.09
CA ASP A 213 -15.32 -1.01 -14.12
C ASP A 213 -14.75 -2.42 -14.34
N ASN A 214 -13.84 -2.60 -15.30
CA ASN A 214 -13.18 -3.87 -15.61
C ASN A 214 -12.40 -4.44 -14.41
N ILE A 215 -11.72 -3.58 -13.64
CA ILE A 215 -10.99 -4.02 -12.44
C ILE A 215 -11.90 -4.16 -11.21
N GLY A 216 -13.18 -3.88 -11.33
CA GLY A 216 -14.15 -3.98 -10.24
C GLY A 216 -13.89 -3.00 -9.09
N LYS A 217 -13.34 -1.82 -9.39
CA LYS A 217 -13.03 -0.79 -8.38
C LYS A 217 -14.29 -0.22 -7.75
N LYS A 218 -15.41 -0.19 -8.51
CA LYS A 218 -16.73 0.32 -8.05
C LYS A 218 -16.67 1.75 -7.51
N ILE A 219 -15.96 2.63 -8.21
CA ILE A 219 -15.93 4.08 -8.00
C ILE A 219 -16.02 4.78 -9.34
N THR A 220 -16.49 6.01 -9.34
CA THR A 220 -16.54 6.86 -10.52
C THR A 220 -15.37 7.84 -10.57
N LEU A 221 -15.07 8.37 -11.76
CA LEU A 221 -14.11 9.45 -11.89
C LEU A 221 -14.54 10.70 -11.11
N ASP A 222 -15.86 10.92 -10.96
CA ASP A 222 -16.40 12.05 -10.20
C ASP A 222 -16.23 11.86 -8.68
N ASP A 223 -16.33 10.65 -8.15
CA ASP A 223 -15.97 10.37 -6.75
C ASP A 223 -14.53 10.76 -6.46
N ILE A 224 -13.62 10.44 -7.40
CA ILE A 224 -12.20 10.79 -7.29
C ILE A 224 -12.00 12.31 -7.34
N ARG A 225 -12.64 13.01 -8.30
CA ARG A 225 -12.61 14.48 -8.42
C ARG A 225 -13.10 15.15 -7.13
N ASN A 226 -14.23 14.68 -6.63
CA ASN A 226 -14.82 15.21 -5.41
C ASN A 226 -13.91 15.05 -4.21
N THR A 227 -13.37 13.85 -4.00
CA THR A 227 -12.42 13.58 -2.91
C THR A 227 -11.17 14.43 -3.00
N VAL A 228 -10.59 14.58 -4.19
CA VAL A 228 -9.44 15.47 -4.40
C VAL A 228 -9.78 16.93 -4.06
N LYS A 229 -10.97 17.40 -4.44
CA LYS A 229 -11.47 18.75 -4.11
C LYS A 229 -11.61 18.94 -2.59
N ILE A 230 -12.22 17.98 -1.90
CA ILE A 230 -12.39 17.98 -0.43
C ILE A 230 -11.04 18.04 0.27
N LEU A 231 -10.09 17.18 -0.10
CA LEU A 231 -8.78 17.14 0.53
C LEU A 231 -7.98 18.45 0.29
N LYS A 232 -8.04 19.02 -0.92
CA LYS A 232 -7.40 20.32 -1.23
C LYS A 232 -8.01 21.45 -0.39
N LYS A 233 -9.33 21.53 -0.27
CA LYS A 233 -10.05 22.49 0.57
C LYS A 233 -9.57 22.43 2.03
N ASN A 234 -9.36 21.20 2.53
CA ASN A 234 -8.91 20.95 3.90
C ASN A 234 -7.37 20.94 4.06
N LYS A 235 -6.61 21.42 3.05
CA LYS A 235 -5.13 21.57 3.09
C LYS A 235 -4.38 20.26 3.34
N ILE A 236 -4.98 19.12 3.01
CA ILE A 236 -4.35 17.80 3.06
C ILE A 236 -3.67 17.55 1.73
N LYS A 237 -2.37 17.22 1.75
CA LYS A 237 -1.64 16.80 0.55
C LYS A 237 -2.19 15.47 0.02
N ILE A 238 -2.09 15.28 -1.30
CA ILE A 238 -2.65 14.12 -1.98
C ILE A 238 -1.55 13.38 -2.72
N TYR A 239 -1.55 12.06 -2.58
CA TYR A 239 -0.71 11.15 -3.33
C TYR A 239 -1.60 10.15 -4.09
N ASN A 240 -1.68 10.27 -5.41
CA ASN A 240 -2.51 9.36 -6.22
C ASN A 240 -1.68 8.23 -6.81
N TYR A 241 -2.24 7.03 -6.74
CA TYR A 241 -1.69 5.82 -7.37
C TYR A 241 -2.48 5.48 -8.63
N PHE A 242 -1.74 5.18 -9.70
CA PHE A 242 -2.26 4.72 -10.97
C PHE A 242 -1.56 3.43 -11.38
N VAL A 243 -2.24 2.61 -12.17
CA VAL A 243 -1.73 1.34 -12.69
C VAL A 243 -1.80 1.38 -14.21
N ILE A 244 -0.72 1.02 -14.89
CA ILE A 244 -0.62 0.91 -16.34
C ILE A 244 -0.23 -0.52 -16.72
N GLY A 245 -0.84 -1.08 -17.78
CA GLY A 245 -0.58 -2.43 -18.27
C GLY A 245 -1.58 -3.47 -17.79
N LEU A 246 -2.79 -3.04 -17.39
CA LEU A 246 -3.90 -3.94 -17.13
C LEU A 246 -4.33 -4.68 -18.41
N PRO A 247 -4.94 -5.88 -18.35
CA PRO A 247 -5.21 -6.71 -19.54
C PRO A 247 -5.95 -6.02 -20.67
N TRP A 248 -6.90 -5.16 -20.36
CA TRP A 248 -7.77 -4.49 -21.36
C TRP A 248 -7.32 -3.08 -21.72
N GLU A 249 -6.11 -2.71 -21.34
CA GLU A 249 -5.60 -1.37 -21.56
C GLU A 249 -5.12 -1.17 -22.99
N THR A 250 -5.47 -0.02 -23.55
CA THR A 250 -5.10 0.47 -24.88
C THR A 250 -4.31 1.78 -24.76
N GLU A 251 -3.75 2.28 -25.84
CA GLU A 251 -3.09 3.60 -25.83
C GLU A 251 -4.06 4.72 -25.44
N GLU A 252 -5.32 4.65 -25.88
CA GLU A 252 -6.35 5.63 -25.55
C GLU A 252 -6.65 5.65 -24.06
N THR A 253 -6.82 4.47 -23.41
CA THR A 253 -7.12 4.42 -21.97
C THR A 253 -5.94 4.84 -21.11
N VAL A 254 -4.69 4.62 -21.57
CA VAL A 254 -3.49 5.18 -20.93
C VAL A 254 -3.46 6.70 -21.07
N GLU A 255 -3.79 7.22 -22.25
CA GLU A 255 -3.86 8.67 -22.48
C GLU A 255 -4.95 9.34 -21.62
N GLU A 256 -6.13 8.71 -21.48
CA GLU A 256 -7.19 9.14 -20.54
C GLU A 256 -6.63 9.21 -19.10
N THR A 257 -5.89 8.18 -18.70
CA THR A 257 -5.30 8.10 -17.37
C THR A 257 -4.26 9.20 -17.14
N ILE A 258 -3.40 9.49 -18.12
CA ILE A 258 -2.43 10.59 -18.04
C ILE A 258 -3.13 11.95 -17.94
N LYS A 259 -4.13 12.20 -18.77
CA LYS A 259 -4.91 13.45 -18.74
C LYS A 259 -5.61 13.63 -17.40
N PHE A 260 -6.23 12.58 -16.90
CA PHE A 260 -6.90 12.61 -15.60
C PHE A 260 -5.93 12.85 -14.43
N ALA A 261 -4.77 12.21 -14.42
CA ALA A 261 -3.73 12.48 -13.44
C ALA A 261 -3.29 13.96 -13.44
N ILE A 262 -3.19 14.56 -14.63
CA ILE A 262 -2.85 15.99 -14.80
C ILE A 262 -4.00 16.89 -14.31
N GLU A 263 -5.24 16.55 -14.65
CA GLU A 263 -6.46 17.26 -14.21
C GLU A 263 -6.56 17.30 -12.68
N LEU A 264 -6.36 16.17 -12.01
CA LEU A 264 -6.42 16.07 -10.55
C LEU A 264 -5.39 16.96 -9.85
N ASP A 265 -4.30 17.34 -10.51
CA ASP A 265 -3.24 18.23 -9.99
C ASP A 265 -2.87 17.96 -8.52
N SER A 266 -2.59 16.69 -8.23
CA SER A 266 -2.21 16.21 -6.91
C SER A 266 -0.77 16.60 -6.56
N ASN A 267 -0.40 16.53 -5.28
CA ASN A 267 0.94 16.88 -4.82
C ASN A 267 1.98 15.85 -5.28
N PHE A 268 1.57 14.57 -5.29
CA PHE A 268 2.41 13.45 -5.72
C PHE A 268 1.55 12.45 -6.50
N ILE A 269 2.18 11.76 -7.41
CA ILE A 269 1.60 10.57 -8.07
C ILE A 269 2.64 9.47 -8.19
N SER A 270 2.17 8.22 -8.34
CA SER A 270 2.94 7.12 -8.90
C SER A 270 2.13 6.41 -9.94
N PHE A 271 2.79 6.08 -11.05
CA PHE A 271 2.31 5.08 -11.98
C PHE A 271 3.04 3.77 -11.66
N TYR A 272 2.30 2.70 -11.48
CA TYR A 272 2.83 1.34 -11.32
C TYR A 272 2.52 0.53 -12.55
N THR A 273 3.39 -0.41 -12.91
CA THR A 273 3.06 -1.40 -13.91
C THR A 273 2.20 -2.50 -13.30
N ALA A 274 1.18 -2.93 -14.04
CA ALA A 274 0.29 -3.98 -13.60
C ALA A 274 1.05 -5.28 -13.37
N THR A 275 0.96 -5.84 -12.16
CA THR A 275 1.66 -7.05 -11.76
C THR A 275 0.67 -8.10 -11.30
N PRO A 276 0.55 -9.24 -12.01
CA PRO A 276 -0.36 -10.32 -11.64
C PRO A 276 0.22 -11.13 -10.49
N LEU A 277 -0.09 -10.73 -9.27
CA LEU A 277 0.38 -11.43 -8.08
C LEU A 277 -0.38 -12.76 -7.89
N PRO A 278 0.30 -13.89 -7.60
CA PRO A 278 -0.34 -15.17 -7.30
C PRO A 278 -1.45 -15.04 -6.26
N GLY A 279 -2.58 -15.69 -6.51
CA GLY A 279 -3.77 -15.58 -5.67
C GLY A 279 -4.77 -14.50 -6.08
N THR A 280 -4.41 -13.58 -6.98
CA THR A 280 -5.34 -12.59 -7.53
C THR A 280 -6.12 -13.13 -8.73
N LYS A 281 -7.28 -12.53 -9.00
CA LYS A 281 -8.02 -12.79 -10.26
C LYS A 281 -7.17 -12.41 -11.47
N PHE A 282 -6.36 -11.36 -11.34
CA PHE A 282 -5.45 -10.94 -12.39
C PHE A 282 -4.43 -12.01 -12.74
N PHE A 283 -3.85 -12.68 -11.74
CA PHE A 283 -2.92 -13.78 -11.98
C PHE A 283 -3.57 -14.91 -12.78
N ALA A 284 -4.73 -15.39 -12.32
CA ALA A 284 -5.47 -16.45 -13.02
C ALA A 284 -5.82 -16.04 -14.46
N TYR A 285 -6.28 -14.80 -14.65
CA TYR A 285 -6.61 -14.25 -15.95
C TYR A 285 -5.39 -14.15 -16.88
N ALA A 286 -4.27 -13.64 -16.36
CA ALA A 286 -3.04 -13.47 -17.13
C ALA A 286 -2.46 -14.81 -17.60
N MET A 287 -2.51 -15.84 -16.76
CA MET A 287 -2.08 -17.20 -17.12
C MET A 287 -2.99 -17.81 -18.18
N LEU A 288 -4.31 -17.73 -17.99
CA LEU A 288 -5.30 -18.28 -18.92
C LEU A 288 -5.20 -17.64 -20.31
N ASN A 289 -4.98 -16.33 -20.36
CA ASN A 289 -4.92 -15.56 -21.61
C ASN A 289 -3.50 -15.40 -22.16
N ARG A 290 -2.50 -16.07 -21.61
CA ARG A 290 -1.09 -16.03 -22.05
C ARG A 290 -0.55 -14.59 -22.13
N LEU A 291 -0.92 -13.75 -21.16
CA LEU A 291 -0.40 -12.39 -21.05
C LEU A 291 0.97 -12.36 -20.37
N ALA A 292 1.31 -13.40 -19.60
CA ALA A 292 2.62 -13.64 -19.03
C ALA A 292 3.38 -14.67 -19.89
N GLU A 293 4.65 -14.40 -20.17
CA GLU A 293 5.54 -15.30 -20.89
C GLU A 293 6.60 -15.83 -19.93
N GLY A 294 6.72 -17.20 -19.84
CA GLY A 294 7.74 -17.84 -19.01
C GLY A 294 7.54 -17.67 -17.50
N ASN A 295 8.61 -17.82 -16.75
CA ASN A 295 8.64 -17.56 -15.31
C ASN A 295 8.64 -16.06 -15.06
N MET A 296 7.58 -15.54 -14.42
CA MET A 296 7.52 -14.14 -14.04
C MET A 296 8.54 -13.83 -12.94
N ASP A 297 9.49 -12.97 -13.24
CA ASP A 297 10.37 -12.42 -12.22
C ASP A 297 9.70 -11.25 -11.49
N PHE A 298 9.08 -11.52 -10.37
CA PHE A 298 8.42 -10.50 -9.56
C PHE A 298 9.38 -9.48 -8.94
N LYS A 299 10.70 -9.73 -8.92
CA LYS A 299 11.70 -8.76 -8.48
C LYS A 299 11.86 -7.65 -9.52
N SER A 300 11.79 -8.00 -10.79
CA SER A 300 11.85 -7.03 -11.89
C SER A 300 10.57 -6.21 -12.04
N ALA A 301 9.44 -6.66 -11.50
CA ALA A 301 8.13 -5.98 -11.59
C ALA A 301 8.13 -4.55 -11.00
N TYR A 302 9.07 -4.23 -10.13
CA TYR A 302 9.27 -2.85 -9.65
C TYR A 302 9.91 -1.93 -10.69
N TYR A 303 10.55 -2.48 -11.72
CA TYR A 303 11.35 -1.73 -12.68
C TYR A 303 10.83 -1.85 -14.11
N ALA A 304 10.15 -2.93 -14.42
CA ALA A 304 9.66 -3.22 -15.76
C ALA A 304 8.35 -4.03 -15.75
N PRO A 305 7.49 -3.92 -16.78
CA PRO A 305 6.30 -4.75 -16.91
C PRO A 305 6.65 -6.23 -17.04
N VAL A 306 5.97 -7.08 -16.26
CA VAL A 306 6.13 -8.55 -16.32
C VAL A 306 5.08 -9.21 -17.19
N VAL A 307 4.04 -8.47 -17.59
CA VAL A 307 2.95 -8.92 -18.47
C VAL A 307 2.68 -7.92 -19.58
N LYS A 308 2.11 -8.40 -20.65
CA LYS A 308 1.51 -7.59 -21.72
C LYS A 308 0.01 -7.40 -21.48
N SER A 309 -0.62 -6.43 -22.13
CA SER A 309 -2.09 -6.36 -22.26
C SER A 309 -2.53 -7.14 -23.51
N HIS A 310 -3.82 -7.13 -23.82
CA HIS A 310 -4.30 -7.70 -25.09
C HIS A 310 -3.81 -6.91 -26.32
N GLU A 311 -3.58 -5.61 -26.17
CA GLU A 311 -3.21 -4.72 -27.27
C GLU A 311 -1.78 -4.15 -27.17
N LEU A 312 -1.21 -4.09 -25.95
CA LEU A 312 0.09 -3.46 -25.74
C LEU A 312 1.15 -4.49 -25.34
N SER A 313 2.31 -4.46 -26.01
CA SER A 313 3.48 -5.23 -25.60
C SER A 313 4.07 -4.73 -24.29
N LYS A 314 4.92 -5.51 -23.63
CA LYS A 314 5.63 -5.11 -22.39
C LYS A 314 6.48 -3.86 -22.61
N GLU A 315 7.16 -3.79 -23.75
CA GLU A 315 8.02 -2.67 -24.15
C GLU A 315 7.17 -1.40 -24.29
N ARG A 316 6.00 -1.52 -24.96
CA ARG A 316 5.09 -0.38 -25.15
C ARG A 316 4.48 0.10 -23.82
N ILE A 317 4.09 -0.81 -22.94
CA ILE A 317 3.64 -0.48 -21.58
C ILE A 317 4.74 0.29 -20.81
N PHE A 318 6.00 -0.13 -20.95
CA PHE A 318 7.12 0.54 -20.28
C PHE A 318 7.36 1.96 -20.85
N GLU A 319 7.28 2.13 -22.16
CA GLU A 319 7.36 3.45 -22.78
C GLU A 319 6.25 4.39 -22.32
N LEU A 320 5.00 3.90 -22.31
CA LEU A 320 3.84 4.65 -21.85
C LEU A 320 3.93 5.00 -20.37
N HIS A 321 4.44 4.09 -19.53
CA HIS A 321 4.73 4.36 -18.13
C HIS A 321 5.73 5.52 -17.96
N LYS A 322 6.85 5.49 -18.68
CA LYS A 322 7.84 6.59 -18.66
C LYS A 322 7.24 7.90 -19.15
N LEU A 323 6.45 7.83 -20.25
CA LEU A 323 5.75 8.99 -20.79
C LEU A 323 4.80 9.61 -19.75
N ALA A 324 4.00 8.78 -19.07
CA ALA A 324 3.06 9.22 -18.04
C ALA A 324 3.77 9.97 -16.90
N VAL A 325 4.84 9.39 -16.38
CA VAL A 325 5.66 10.01 -15.31
C VAL A 325 6.23 11.34 -15.76
N ARG A 326 6.84 11.39 -16.95
CA ARG A 326 7.42 12.62 -17.51
C ARG A 326 6.37 13.69 -17.74
N ARG A 327 5.25 13.34 -18.37
CA ARG A 327 4.15 14.30 -18.65
C ARG A 327 3.54 14.87 -17.39
N PHE A 328 3.54 14.16 -16.28
CA PHE A 328 3.06 14.71 -15.01
C PHE A 328 4.10 15.59 -14.33
N TYR A 329 5.32 15.11 -14.13
CA TYR A 329 6.31 15.78 -13.29
C TYR A 329 7.06 16.91 -13.98
N LEU A 330 7.22 16.87 -15.31
CA LEU A 330 7.93 17.91 -16.08
C LEU A 330 7.03 19.07 -16.50
N ARG A 331 5.78 19.16 -16.02
CA ARG A 331 4.90 20.29 -16.29
C ARG A 331 5.46 21.58 -15.65
N PRO A 332 5.53 22.70 -16.38
CA PRO A 332 5.99 23.96 -15.81
C PRO A 332 5.23 24.37 -14.53
N LYS A 333 3.90 24.18 -14.53
CA LYS A 333 3.04 24.43 -13.36
C LYS A 333 3.46 23.59 -12.14
N PHE A 334 3.77 22.30 -12.34
CA PHE A 334 4.19 21.40 -11.26
C PHE A 334 5.56 21.82 -10.71
N ILE A 335 6.52 22.09 -11.60
CA ILE A 335 7.87 22.53 -11.23
C ILE A 335 7.81 23.82 -10.42
N LEU A 336 7.09 24.84 -10.92
CA LEU A 336 6.94 26.13 -10.23
C LEU A 336 6.27 25.95 -8.85
N LYS A 337 5.17 25.20 -8.77
CA LYS A 337 4.48 24.90 -7.51
C LYS A 337 5.40 24.19 -6.52
N THR A 338 6.20 23.24 -7.00
CA THR A 338 7.16 22.51 -6.17
C THR A 338 8.24 23.45 -5.64
N LEU A 339 8.86 24.26 -6.49
CA LEU A 339 9.88 25.24 -6.08
C LEU A 339 9.35 26.21 -5.03
N LEU A 340 8.15 26.75 -5.23
CA LEU A 340 7.51 27.68 -4.28
C LEU A 340 7.11 27.01 -2.95
N SER A 341 6.99 25.69 -2.92
CA SER A 341 6.61 24.92 -1.71
C SER A 341 7.81 24.52 -0.84
N LEU A 342 9.03 24.64 -1.35
CA LEU A 342 10.25 24.23 -0.63
C LEU A 342 10.48 25.12 0.60
N ARG A 343 10.76 24.47 1.74
CA ARG A 343 10.98 25.14 3.03
C ARG A 343 12.38 24.93 3.58
N SER A 344 13.18 24.06 2.97
CA SER A 344 14.55 23.76 3.40
C SER A 344 15.44 23.35 2.23
N PHE A 345 16.77 23.57 2.41
CA PHE A 345 17.77 23.11 1.45
C PHE A 345 17.78 21.57 1.30
N SER A 346 17.46 20.86 2.36
CA SER A 346 17.34 19.38 2.33
C SER A 346 16.21 18.94 1.41
N GLU A 347 15.03 19.61 1.49
CA GLU A 347 13.91 19.34 0.55
C GLU A 347 14.33 19.64 -0.88
N PHE A 348 14.97 20.77 -1.15
CA PHE A 348 15.48 21.11 -2.49
C PHE A 348 16.40 20.02 -3.03
N LYS A 349 17.38 19.56 -2.24
CA LYS A 349 18.30 18.50 -2.64
C LYS A 349 17.57 17.19 -2.98
N ASN A 350 16.56 16.81 -2.19
CA ASN A 350 15.77 15.58 -2.41
C ASN A 350 14.96 15.67 -3.70
N TYR A 351 14.24 16.77 -3.92
CA TYR A 351 13.46 16.99 -5.15
C TYR A 351 14.36 17.13 -6.38
N PHE A 352 15.51 17.80 -6.27
CA PHE A 352 16.48 17.90 -7.37
C PHE A 352 17.04 16.54 -7.76
N LYS A 353 17.43 15.70 -6.78
CA LYS A 353 17.87 14.32 -7.03
C LYS A 353 16.79 13.47 -7.69
N ALA A 354 15.54 13.60 -7.20
CA ALA A 354 14.38 12.92 -7.82
C ALA A 354 14.17 13.39 -9.27
N GLY A 355 14.26 14.68 -9.54
CA GLY A 355 14.15 15.25 -10.90
C GLY A 355 15.23 14.76 -11.85
N ILE A 356 16.49 14.66 -11.40
CA ILE A 356 17.58 14.08 -12.22
C ILE A 356 17.28 12.62 -12.55
N ASN A 357 16.81 11.84 -11.58
CA ASN A 357 16.46 10.43 -11.82
C ASN A 357 15.32 10.30 -12.84
N LEU A 358 14.31 11.20 -12.82
CA LEU A 358 13.26 11.23 -13.83
C LEU A 358 13.73 11.51 -15.25
N LEU A 359 14.83 12.26 -15.40
CA LEU A 359 15.42 12.56 -16.71
C LEU A 359 16.31 11.42 -17.22
N ARG A 360 16.89 10.62 -16.31
CA ARG A 360 17.80 9.52 -16.65
C ARG A 360 17.08 8.21 -17.02
N HIS A 361 15.88 8.03 -16.54
CA HIS A 361 15.04 6.84 -16.78
C HIS A 361 13.83 7.17 -17.62
#